data_214ab6d8debad1772418c33ebfa54f49
#
_entry.id   214ab6d8debad1772418c33ebfa54f49
#
_cell.length_a   1.000
_cell.length_b   1.000
_cell.length_c   1.000
_cell.angle_alpha   90.00
_cell.angle_beta   90.00
_cell.angle_gamma   90.00
#
_symmetry.space_group_name_H-M   'P 1'
#
loop_
_entity.id
_entity.type
_entity.pdbx_description
1 polymer ?
#
loop_
_entity_poly.entity_id
_entity_poly.type
_entity_poly.pdbx_seq_one_letter_code
_entity_poly.pdbx_strand_id
1 'polypeptide(L)'
;MSILEEIQNCPVEWKELGEVCEIVRGNGLQKKDFVDEGIPCIHYGQIYTYYSSYVYKTKSFVSISLSEKLKKAQTGDIIVATTSENIEDVGKSIVWLGDGDVCIGGHSCIIKTNENPKYINYYMQSIFFQKQKEKQVIGTKVIELYPKNLSKIKIPIPPLEIQEKIVQILDKMTEYVTELTSELTSRKKQYSYYRDKLLSFEDEVYQVEWKKLDEIAENLDSKRQPVAKGGRSSGVYPYYGASGIVDYVDDFIFDGDFLLVSEDGANLVVRKTPIAFSITGKTWVNNHAHVLKFDNMINQKFVNYYLNNIDLSPYISGAAQPKLNQQNLNNIKIPYPSIEIQSRIVQVLDNFDTVCNDLNIGLPKEIELRQNQYEYFRDKLLTFVAEGEYTESRVE
;
A
#
# COMPACT_ATOMS: atom_id res chain seq x y z
N MET A 1 -29.55 -8.70 -25.01
CA MET A 1 -29.30 -8.94 -23.58
C MET A 1 -27.86 -8.51 -23.30
N SER A 2 -27.63 -7.66 -22.32
CA SER A 2 -26.28 -7.29 -21.91
C SER A 2 -25.61 -8.51 -21.24
N ILE A 3 -24.27 -8.57 -21.23
CA ILE A 3 -23.55 -9.65 -20.57
C ILE A 3 -23.88 -9.75 -19.07
N LEU A 4 -24.19 -8.63 -18.43
CA LEU A 4 -24.62 -8.59 -17.03
C LEU A 4 -26.01 -9.23 -16.85
N GLU A 5 -26.96 -8.94 -17.75
CA GLU A 5 -28.30 -9.57 -17.74
C GLU A 5 -28.22 -11.08 -18.00
N GLU A 6 -27.33 -11.50 -18.89
CA GLU A 6 -27.09 -12.92 -19.15
C GLU A 6 -26.57 -13.66 -17.92
N ILE A 7 -25.58 -13.07 -17.22
CA ILE A 7 -25.00 -13.63 -15.98
C ILE A 7 -26.05 -13.67 -14.87
N GLN A 8 -26.84 -12.59 -14.70
CA GLN A 8 -27.81 -12.50 -13.61
C GLN A 8 -29.04 -13.38 -13.79
N ASN A 9 -29.37 -13.76 -15.03
CA ASN A 9 -30.56 -14.57 -15.34
C ASN A 9 -30.22 -16.04 -15.71
N CYS A 10 -28.94 -16.45 -15.59
CA CYS A 10 -28.58 -17.86 -15.85
C CYS A 10 -29.09 -18.78 -14.72
N PRO A 11 -29.36 -20.06 -15.00
CA PRO A 11 -29.65 -21.04 -13.96
C PRO A 11 -28.41 -21.22 -13.05
N VAL A 12 -28.62 -21.27 -11.74
CA VAL A 12 -27.56 -21.41 -10.75
C VAL A 12 -27.93 -22.44 -9.69
N GLU A 13 -27.07 -23.42 -9.47
CA GLU A 13 -27.15 -24.34 -8.36
C GLU A 13 -26.32 -23.85 -7.18
N TRP A 14 -26.93 -23.83 -5.99
CA TRP A 14 -26.21 -23.54 -4.77
C TRP A 14 -25.72 -24.82 -4.12
N LYS A 15 -24.39 -25.00 -4.04
CA LYS A 15 -23.75 -26.20 -3.48
C LYS A 15 -22.80 -25.83 -2.35
N GLU A 16 -22.60 -26.73 -1.40
CA GLU A 16 -21.51 -26.64 -0.48
C GLU A 16 -20.18 -26.80 -1.22
N LEU A 17 -19.14 -26.04 -0.83
CA LEU A 17 -17.84 -26.12 -1.47
C LEU A 17 -17.29 -27.56 -1.49
N GLY A 18 -17.56 -28.34 -0.43
CA GLY A 18 -17.19 -29.76 -0.36
C GLY A 18 -17.92 -30.69 -1.28
N GLU A 19 -19.03 -30.27 -1.94
CA GLU A 19 -19.76 -31.08 -2.93
C GLU A 19 -19.13 -30.94 -4.33
N VAL A 20 -18.45 -29.81 -4.61
CA VAL A 20 -17.87 -29.50 -5.93
C VAL A 20 -16.33 -29.43 -5.89
N CYS A 21 -15.74 -29.57 -4.72
CA CYS A 21 -14.29 -29.48 -4.53
C CYS A 21 -13.79 -30.55 -3.57
N GLU A 22 -12.62 -31.12 -3.87
CA GLU A 22 -11.81 -31.86 -2.91
C GLU A 22 -10.92 -30.89 -2.14
N ILE A 23 -10.97 -30.93 -0.80
CA ILE A 23 -10.19 -30.03 0.07
C ILE A 23 -9.15 -30.85 0.83
N VAL A 24 -7.87 -30.64 0.52
CA VAL A 24 -6.74 -31.38 1.09
C VAL A 24 -5.90 -30.46 1.96
N ARG A 25 -5.78 -30.76 3.27
CA ARG A 25 -4.91 -30.00 4.17
C ARG A 25 -3.43 -30.27 3.86
N GLY A 26 -2.63 -29.21 3.80
CA GLY A 26 -1.17 -29.32 3.71
C GLY A 26 -0.52 -29.81 5.02
N ASN A 27 0.79 -29.93 5.03
CA ASN A 27 1.56 -30.43 6.17
C ASN A 27 2.97 -29.81 6.25
N GLY A 28 3.53 -29.80 7.44
CA GLY A 28 4.96 -29.75 7.77
C GLY A 28 5.85 -28.58 7.37
N LEU A 29 5.45 -27.66 6.51
CA LEU A 29 6.32 -26.56 6.01
C LEU A 29 6.43 -25.40 7.01
N GLN A 30 7.67 -25.01 7.35
CA GLN A 30 7.97 -23.83 8.18
C GLN A 30 8.91 -22.86 7.45
N LYS A 31 8.95 -21.58 7.87
CA LYS A 31 9.86 -20.58 7.26
C LYS A 31 11.34 -20.95 7.33
N LYS A 32 11.75 -21.66 8.38
CA LYS A 32 13.15 -22.14 8.54
C LYS A 32 13.57 -23.20 7.53
N ASP A 33 12.61 -23.82 6.83
CA ASP A 33 12.85 -24.88 5.85
C ASP A 33 13.11 -24.32 4.45
N PHE A 34 13.06 -23.00 4.28
CA PHE A 34 13.31 -22.36 2.99
C PHE A 34 14.79 -22.45 2.62
N VAL A 35 15.02 -22.66 1.34
CA VAL A 35 16.33 -22.66 0.70
C VAL A 35 16.32 -21.69 -0.47
N ASP A 36 17.50 -21.26 -0.93
CA ASP A 36 17.62 -20.30 -2.04
C ASP A 36 17.19 -20.91 -3.37
N GLU A 37 17.46 -22.20 -3.57
CA GLU A 37 17.10 -22.95 -4.77
C GLU A 37 16.59 -24.35 -4.41
N GLY A 38 15.60 -24.87 -5.17
CA GLY A 38 15.02 -26.18 -4.91
C GLY A 38 13.63 -26.36 -5.51
N ILE A 39 12.77 -27.12 -4.83
CA ILE A 39 11.39 -27.36 -5.26
C ILE A 39 10.50 -26.18 -4.83
N PRO A 40 9.68 -25.63 -5.72
CA PRO A 40 8.79 -24.51 -5.42
C PRO A 40 7.87 -24.80 -4.23
N CYS A 41 7.72 -23.80 -3.34
CA CYS A 41 6.80 -23.89 -2.22
C CYS A 41 6.08 -22.57 -1.92
N ILE A 42 4.88 -22.68 -1.35
CA ILE A 42 4.07 -21.54 -0.91
C ILE A 42 3.75 -21.71 0.58
N HIS A 43 4.20 -20.73 1.38
CA HIS A 43 3.86 -20.64 2.79
C HIS A 43 2.59 -19.79 2.96
N TYR A 44 1.71 -20.19 3.88
CA TYR A 44 0.40 -19.52 4.09
C TYR A 44 0.51 -18.00 4.27
N GLY A 45 1.51 -17.53 5.02
CA GLY A 45 1.74 -16.09 5.21
C GLY A 45 2.07 -15.34 3.92
N GLN A 46 2.59 -15.99 2.88
CA GLN A 46 2.88 -15.36 1.59
C GLN A 46 1.60 -15.16 0.77
N ILE A 47 0.53 -15.92 1.03
CA ILE A 47 -0.76 -15.80 0.34
C ILE A 47 -1.38 -14.44 0.61
N TYR A 48 -1.25 -13.90 1.82
CA TYR A 48 -1.84 -12.60 2.16
C TYR A 48 -0.83 -11.44 2.27
N THR A 49 0.49 -11.71 2.15
CA THR A 49 1.51 -10.64 2.24
C THR A 49 2.24 -10.37 0.93
N TYR A 50 2.22 -11.32 -0.02
CA TYR A 50 3.08 -11.25 -1.19
C TYR A 50 2.37 -11.57 -2.51
N TYR A 51 1.53 -12.62 -2.56
CA TYR A 51 0.88 -13.03 -3.79
C TYR A 51 -0.44 -12.29 -4.04
N SER A 52 -0.74 -12.09 -5.33
CA SER A 52 -2.05 -11.69 -5.81
C SER A 52 -2.93 -12.93 -6.08
N SER A 53 -4.08 -12.75 -6.72
CA SER A 53 -5.05 -13.84 -6.99
C SER A 53 -4.48 -15.03 -7.76
N TYR A 54 -3.41 -14.83 -8.55
CA TYR A 54 -2.78 -15.87 -9.37
C TYR A 54 -1.28 -15.91 -9.15
N VAL A 55 -0.69 -17.11 -9.18
CA VAL A 55 0.73 -17.32 -8.96
C VAL A 55 1.31 -18.23 -10.03
N TYR A 56 2.30 -17.72 -10.76
CA TYR A 56 3.02 -18.44 -11.81
C TYR A 56 4.41 -18.88 -11.35
N LYS A 57 5.00 -18.17 -10.37
CA LYS A 57 6.33 -18.47 -9.83
C LYS A 57 6.34 -18.24 -8.32
N THR A 58 7.02 -19.12 -7.59
CA THR A 58 7.13 -18.98 -6.14
C THR A 58 8.30 -18.07 -5.75
N LYS A 59 8.14 -17.43 -4.59
CA LYS A 59 9.21 -16.67 -3.92
C LYS A 59 10.15 -17.57 -3.13
N SER A 60 9.71 -18.77 -2.75
CA SER A 60 10.41 -19.65 -1.81
C SER A 60 10.50 -21.06 -2.36
N PHE A 61 11.53 -21.76 -1.92
CA PHE A 61 11.85 -23.12 -2.33
C PHE A 61 12.15 -23.97 -1.10
N VAL A 62 12.02 -25.30 -1.24
CA VAL A 62 12.41 -26.30 -0.23
C VAL A 62 13.34 -27.33 -0.84
N SER A 63 14.09 -28.05 0.02
CA SER A 63 14.93 -29.14 -0.43
C SER A 63 14.11 -30.28 -1.05
N ILE A 64 14.72 -31.06 -1.95
CA ILE A 64 14.09 -32.22 -2.58
C ILE A 64 13.58 -33.19 -1.52
N SER A 65 14.39 -33.51 -0.52
CA SER A 65 14.05 -34.46 0.55
C SER A 65 12.87 -34.04 1.41
N LEU A 66 12.66 -32.71 1.61
CA LEU A 66 11.50 -32.21 2.30
C LEU A 66 10.27 -32.21 1.38
N SER A 67 10.45 -31.88 0.11
CA SER A 67 9.35 -31.83 -0.87
C SER A 67 8.64 -33.18 -1.04
N GLU A 68 9.34 -34.29 -0.87
CA GLU A 68 8.76 -35.63 -0.91
C GLU A 68 7.75 -35.91 0.22
N LYS A 69 7.89 -35.18 1.34
CA LYS A 69 7.04 -35.30 2.53
C LYS A 69 5.88 -34.31 2.54
N LEU A 70 5.95 -33.28 1.72
CA LEU A 70 4.94 -32.21 1.69
C LEU A 70 3.80 -32.54 0.72
N LYS A 71 2.61 -32.03 1.03
CA LYS A 71 1.49 -32.01 0.09
C LYS A 71 1.80 -31.03 -1.03
N LYS A 72 1.34 -31.36 -2.25
CA LYS A 72 1.61 -30.60 -3.45
C LYS A 72 0.32 -30.23 -4.15
N ALA A 73 0.21 -28.95 -4.52
CA ALA A 73 -0.81 -28.47 -5.42
C ALA A 73 -0.31 -28.54 -6.86
N GLN A 74 -1.19 -28.82 -7.79
CA GLN A 74 -0.94 -28.89 -9.22
C GLN A 74 -1.41 -27.62 -9.92
N THR A 75 -0.96 -27.40 -11.15
CA THR A 75 -1.45 -26.28 -11.98
C THR A 75 -2.97 -26.32 -12.09
N GLY A 76 -3.61 -25.19 -11.75
CA GLY A 76 -5.06 -25.06 -11.67
C GLY A 76 -5.64 -25.25 -10.26
N ASP A 77 -4.90 -25.81 -9.31
CA ASP A 77 -5.37 -25.93 -7.93
C ASP A 77 -5.42 -24.56 -7.22
N ILE A 78 -6.39 -24.42 -6.31
CA ILE A 78 -6.51 -23.25 -5.45
C ILE A 78 -5.81 -23.54 -4.12
N ILE A 79 -4.99 -22.61 -3.64
CA ILE A 79 -4.29 -22.72 -2.36
C ILE A 79 -4.87 -21.67 -1.41
N VAL A 80 -5.35 -22.13 -0.25
CA VAL A 80 -6.04 -21.29 0.74
C VAL A 80 -5.23 -21.22 2.02
N ALA A 81 -5.01 -20.02 2.54
CA ALA A 81 -4.44 -19.79 3.88
C ALA A 81 -5.51 -20.09 4.94
N THR A 82 -5.27 -21.10 5.78
CA THR A 82 -6.26 -21.56 6.77
C THR A 82 -5.98 -21.07 8.19
N THR A 83 -4.94 -20.25 8.37
CA THR A 83 -4.54 -19.70 9.69
C THR A 83 -4.09 -18.27 9.52
N SER A 84 -4.54 -17.37 10.41
CA SER A 84 -4.11 -15.96 10.48
C SER A 84 -4.32 -15.39 11.88
N GLU A 85 -3.81 -14.18 12.13
CA GLU A 85 -4.05 -13.40 13.35
C GLU A 85 -5.32 -12.53 13.25
N ASN A 86 -5.88 -12.39 12.05
CA ASN A 86 -7.12 -11.63 11.81
C ASN A 86 -8.10 -12.40 10.89
N ILE A 87 -9.37 -11.99 10.92
CA ILE A 87 -10.46 -12.64 10.16
C ILE A 87 -10.35 -12.34 8.66
N GLU A 88 -9.86 -11.18 8.30
CA GLU A 88 -9.75 -10.72 6.90
C GLU A 88 -8.78 -11.61 6.10
N ASP A 89 -7.67 -12.00 6.72
CA ASP A 89 -6.61 -12.76 6.05
C ASP A 89 -6.86 -14.27 6.03
N VAL A 90 -7.50 -14.85 7.07
CA VAL A 90 -7.85 -16.26 7.05
C VAL A 90 -8.84 -16.55 5.93
N GLY A 91 -8.59 -17.60 5.16
CA GLY A 91 -9.41 -17.95 3.99
C GLY A 91 -9.01 -17.20 2.70
N LYS A 92 -8.02 -16.31 2.72
CA LYS A 92 -7.43 -15.78 1.49
C LYS A 92 -6.86 -16.91 0.63
N SER A 93 -7.06 -16.80 -0.67
CA SER A 93 -6.76 -17.85 -1.62
C SER A 93 -6.10 -17.33 -2.89
N ILE A 94 -5.36 -18.20 -3.53
CA ILE A 94 -4.66 -17.97 -4.81
C ILE A 94 -4.85 -19.18 -5.70
N VAL A 95 -4.80 -18.99 -7.02
CA VAL A 95 -4.73 -20.11 -7.98
C VAL A 95 -3.29 -20.31 -8.40
N TRP A 96 -2.79 -21.54 -8.29
CA TRP A 96 -1.49 -21.91 -8.81
C TRP A 96 -1.57 -22.14 -10.32
N LEU A 97 -0.86 -21.33 -11.09
CA LEU A 97 -0.82 -21.39 -12.57
C LEU A 97 0.61 -21.58 -13.09
N GLY A 98 1.57 -21.90 -12.20
CA GLY A 98 2.94 -22.20 -12.61
C GLY A 98 3.09 -23.61 -13.17
N ASP A 99 4.26 -23.86 -13.77
CA ASP A 99 4.59 -25.16 -14.32
C ASP A 99 4.94 -26.16 -13.20
N GLY A 100 4.26 -27.31 -13.22
CA GLY A 100 4.50 -28.40 -12.29
C GLY A 100 3.89 -28.18 -10.89
N ASP A 101 4.31 -29.06 -9.98
CA ASP A 101 3.79 -29.10 -8.61
C ASP A 101 4.41 -28.04 -7.71
N VAL A 102 3.62 -27.54 -6.74
CA VAL A 102 4.10 -26.63 -5.70
C VAL A 102 3.81 -27.18 -4.30
N CYS A 103 4.79 -27.19 -3.41
CA CYS A 103 4.64 -27.67 -2.03
C CYS A 103 3.91 -26.65 -1.17
N ILE A 104 3.02 -27.12 -0.27
CA ILE A 104 2.30 -26.27 0.68
C ILE A 104 2.47 -26.75 2.14
N GLY A 105 2.28 -25.82 3.09
CA GLY A 105 2.38 -26.09 4.53
C GLY A 105 1.06 -26.42 5.22
N GLY A 106 1.14 -26.86 6.48
CA GLY A 106 0.01 -27.32 7.29
C GLY A 106 -1.01 -26.25 7.69
N HIS A 107 -0.67 -24.97 7.47
CA HIS A 107 -1.58 -23.82 7.65
C HIS A 107 -2.23 -23.39 6.32
N SER A 108 -2.21 -24.27 5.32
CA SER A 108 -2.87 -24.08 4.03
C SER A 108 -3.67 -25.33 3.64
N CYS A 109 -4.64 -25.16 2.75
CA CYS A 109 -5.35 -26.22 2.07
C CYS A 109 -5.20 -26.09 0.56
N ILE A 110 -5.26 -27.21 -0.15
CA ILE A 110 -5.45 -27.30 -1.59
C ILE A 110 -6.93 -27.53 -1.83
N ILE A 111 -7.51 -26.80 -2.77
CA ILE A 111 -8.84 -27.05 -3.31
C ILE A 111 -8.68 -27.51 -4.76
N LYS A 112 -9.15 -28.72 -5.04
CA LYS A 112 -9.23 -29.30 -6.39
C LYS A 112 -10.66 -29.29 -6.86
N THR A 113 -10.92 -28.85 -8.08
CA THR A 113 -12.26 -28.72 -8.60
C THR A 113 -12.31 -29.00 -10.10
N ASN A 114 -13.47 -29.42 -10.59
CA ASN A 114 -13.78 -29.53 -12.03
C ASN A 114 -14.45 -28.23 -12.55
N GLU A 115 -14.82 -27.32 -11.65
CA GLU A 115 -15.31 -25.99 -12.01
C GLU A 115 -14.13 -25.09 -12.42
N ASN A 116 -14.41 -23.88 -12.91
CA ASN A 116 -13.35 -22.92 -13.20
C ASN A 116 -12.68 -22.47 -11.89
N PRO A 117 -11.38 -22.79 -11.66
CA PRO A 117 -10.72 -22.48 -10.38
C PRO A 117 -10.57 -20.97 -10.13
N LYS A 118 -10.46 -20.16 -11.18
CA LYS A 118 -10.44 -18.70 -11.06
C LYS A 118 -11.80 -18.17 -10.61
N TYR A 119 -12.91 -18.74 -11.12
CA TYR A 119 -14.26 -18.38 -10.68
C TYR A 119 -14.44 -18.66 -9.19
N ILE A 120 -14.08 -19.86 -8.73
CA ILE A 120 -14.12 -20.22 -7.31
C ILE A 120 -13.26 -19.26 -6.47
N ASN A 121 -12.05 -18.97 -6.92
CA ASN A 121 -11.14 -18.04 -6.23
C ASN A 121 -11.71 -16.62 -6.15
N TYR A 122 -12.36 -16.12 -7.20
CA TYR A 122 -13.04 -14.82 -7.17
C TYR A 122 -14.22 -14.82 -6.21
N TYR A 123 -15.02 -15.92 -6.20
CA TYR A 123 -16.11 -16.02 -5.24
C TYR A 123 -15.60 -16.03 -3.79
N MET A 124 -14.49 -16.70 -3.51
CA MET A 124 -13.85 -16.70 -2.17
C MET A 124 -13.39 -15.30 -1.72
N GLN A 125 -13.19 -14.38 -2.64
CA GLN A 125 -12.86 -12.97 -2.35
C GLN A 125 -14.12 -12.09 -2.18
N SER A 126 -15.31 -12.56 -2.54
CA SER A 126 -16.55 -11.80 -2.47
C SER A 126 -17.04 -11.57 -1.05
N ILE A 127 -17.85 -10.51 -0.85
CA ILE A 127 -18.48 -10.23 0.43
C ILE A 127 -19.39 -11.38 0.90
N PHE A 128 -19.98 -12.14 -0.04
CA PHE A 128 -20.87 -13.26 0.27
C PHE A 128 -20.13 -14.43 0.92
N PHE A 129 -18.96 -14.76 0.38
CA PHE A 129 -18.09 -15.77 0.98
C PHE A 129 -17.56 -15.30 2.32
N GLN A 130 -17.11 -14.05 2.43
CA GLN A 130 -16.56 -13.49 3.67
C GLN A 130 -17.58 -13.55 4.83
N LYS A 131 -18.84 -13.17 4.59
CA LYS A 131 -19.94 -13.27 5.59
C LYS A 131 -20.21 -14.70 6.07
N GLN A 132 -20.08 -15.70 5.18
CA GLN A 132 -20.22 -17.10 5.57
C GLN A 132 -18.99 -17.60 6.31
N LYS A 133 -17.79 -17.23 5.84
CA LYS A 133 -16.49 -17.57 6.44
C LYS A 133 -16.42 -17.12 7.91
N GLU A 134 -16.85 -15.90 8.22
CA GLU A 134 -16.86 -15.35 9.59
C GLU A 134 -17.59 -16.25 10.59
N LYS A 135 -18.62 -16.99 10.14
CA LYS A 135 -19.37 -17.95 10.97
C LYS A 135 -18.69 -19.32 11.09
N GLN A 136 -17.67 -19.58 10.28
CA GLN A 136 -17.00 -20.88 10.18
C GLN A 136 -15.60 -20.90 10.79
N VAL A 137 -15.01 -19.71 11.08
CA VAL A 137 -13.70 -19.60 11.71
C VAL A 137 -13.76 -19.88 13.21
N ILE A 138 -12.62 -20.34 13.77
CA ILE A 138 -12.46 -20.68 15.18
C ILE A 138 -11.19 -20.02 15.70
N GLY A 139 -11.22 -19.61 16.96
CA GLY A 139 -10.07 -18.99 17.63
C GLY A 139 -10.24 -17.49 17.84
N THR A 140 -9.38 -16.89 18.68
CA THR A 140 -9.41 -15.46 19.04
C THR A 140 -8.09 -14.76 18.82
N LYS A 141 -6.96 -15.38 19.16
CA LYS A 141 -5.61 -14.84 18.89
C LYS A 141 -5.00 -15.41 17.61
N VAL A 142 -5.24 -16.70 17.39
CA VAL A 142 -4.93 -17.41 16.16
C VAL A 142 -6.25 -17.91 15.63
N ILE A 143 -6.63 -17.42 14.45
CA ILE A 143 -7.90 -17.73 13.80
C ILE A 143 -7.65 -18.81 12.77
N GLU A 144 -8.44 -19.87 12.81
CA GLU A 144 -8.31 -21.02 11.91
C GLU A 144 -9.65 -21.29 11.17
N LEU A 145 -9.50 -21.62 9.90
CA LEU A 145 -10.57 -22.10 9.03
C LEU A 145 -10.26 -23.56 8.64
N TYR A 146 -10.81 -24.50 9.37
CA TYR A 146 -10.57 -25.93 9.10
C TYR A 146 -11.23 -26.39 7.78
N PRO A 147 -10.64 -27.39 7.07
CA PRO A 147 -11.22 -27.96 5.86
C PRO A 147 -12.69 -28.35 5.99
N LYS A 148 -13.07 -28.95 7.11
CA LYS A 148 -14.46 -29.36 7.40
C LYS A 148 -15.42 -28.17 7.52
N ASN A 149 -14.92 -27.00 7.95
CA ASN A 149 -15.74 -25.79 8.05
C ASN A 149 -15.77 -25.06 6.71
N LEU A 150 -14.62 -24.99 6.02
CA LEU A 150 -14.52 -24.44 4.68
C LEU A 150 -15.45 -25.20 3.69
N SER A 151 -15.53 -26.52 3.79
CA SER A 151 -16.38 -27.36 2.92
C SER A 151 -17.88 -27.07 3.02
N LYS A 152 -18.34 -26.47 4.13
CA LYS A 152 -19.78 -26.16 4.37
C LYS A 152 -20.20 -24.80 3.80
N ILE A 153 -19.25 -23.99 3.33
CA ILE A 153 -19.57 -22.69 2.74
C ILE A 153 -20.28 -22.93 1.40
N LYS A 154 -21.45 -22.33 1.24
CA LYS A 154 -22.25 -22.45 0.02
C LYS A 154 -21.75 -21.48 -1.04
N ILE A 155 -21.64 -21.98 -2.26
CA ILE A 155 -21.23 -21.21 -3.43
C ILE A 155 -22.22 -21.42 -4.58
N PRO A 156 -22.48 -20.40 -5.41
CA PRO A 156 -23.29 -20.52 -6.60
C PRO A 156 -22.46 -21.18 -7.71
N ILE A 157 -23.04 -22.12 -8.40
CA ILE A 157 -22.44 -22.85 -9.53
C ILE A 157 -23.28 -22.61 -10.79
N PRO A 158 -22.99 -21.51 -11.53
CA PRO A 158 -23.57 -21.29 -12.84
C PRO A 158 -22.89 -22.21 -13.88
N PRO A 159 -23.45 -22.35 -15.10
CA PRO A 159 -22.80 -23.08 -16.19
C PRO A 159 -21.35 -22.60 -16.43
N LEU A 160 -20.47 -23.52 -16.82
CA LEU A 160 -19.03 -23.21 -17.05
C LEU A 160 -18.80 -22.01 -18.00
N GLU A 161 -19.64 -21.87 -19.03
CA GLU A 161 -19.60 -20.75 -19.96
C GLU A 161 -19.79 -19.39 -19.24
N ILE A 162 -20.68 -19.35 -18.25
CA ILE A 162 -20.94 -18.15 -17.45
C ILE A 162 -19.78 -17.91 -16.48
N GLN A 163 -19.24 -18.98 -15.85
CA GLN A 163 -18.03 -18.86 -15.02
C GLN A 163 -16.87 -18.26 -15.82
N GLU A 164 -16.64 -18.72 -17.06
CA GLU A 164 -15.61 -18.19 -17.96
C GLU A 164 -15.83 -16.72 -18.29
N LYS A 165 -17.07 -16.30 -18.61
CA LYS A 165 -17.40 -14.88 -18.87
C LYS A 165 -17.12 -14.00 -17.67
N ILE A 166 -17.50 -14.44 -16.47
CA ILE A 166 -17.20 -13.72 -15.21
C ILE A 166 -15.68 -13.58 -15.02
N VAL A 167 -14.95 -14.68 -15.18
CA VAL A 167 -13.48 -14.70 -15.05
C VAL A 167 -12.84 -13.75 -16.06
N GLN A 168 -13.24 -13.76 -17.32
CA GLN A 168 -12.69 -12.87 -18.35
C GLN A 168 -12.86 -11.38 -18.00
N ILE A 169 -14.00 -11.00 -17.42
CA ILE A 169 -14.25 -9.61 -16.99
C ILE A 169 -13.37 -9.26 -15.81
N LEU A 170 -13.34 -10.11 -14.78
CA LEU A 170 -12.59 -9.85 -13.55
C LEU A 170 -11.07 -9.91 -13.77
N ASP A 171 -10.58 -10.81 -14.63
CA ASP A 171 -9.17 -10.88 -15.04
C ASP A 171 -8.71 -9.56 -15.65
N LYS A 172 -9.48 -8.99 -16.60
CA LYS A 172 -9.14 -7.69 -17.22
C LYS A 172 -9.08 -6.56 -16.21
N MET A 173 -10.01 -6.53 -15.25
CA MET A 173 -9.99 -5.49 -14.22
C MET A 173 -8.79 -5.65 -13.27
N THR A 174 -8.46 -6.87 -12.89
CA THR A 174 -7.30 -7.18 -12.03
C THR A 174 -5.98 -6.89 -12.74
N GLU A 175 -5.88 -7.22 -14.04
CA GLU A 175 -4.72 -6.90 -14.88
C GLU A 175 -4.48 -5.40 -14.92
N TYR A 176 -5.53 -4.60 -15.14
CA TYR A 176 -5.42 -3.15 -15.18
C TYR A 176 -4.92 -2.55 -13.85
N VAL A 177 -5.43 -3.01 -12.71
CA VAL A 177 -4.93 -2.58 -11.37
C VAL A 177 -3.46 -2.97 -11.21
N THR A 178 -3.07 -4.15 -11.68
CA THR A 178 -1.68 -4.64 -11.61
C THR A 178 -0.74 -3.79 -12.48
N GLU A 179 -1.16 -3.44 -13.69
CA GLU A 179 -0.42 -2.55 -14.60
C GLU A 179 -0.19 -1.17 -13.97
N LEU A 180 -1.24 -0.54 -13.43
CA LEU A 180 -1.14 0.75 -12.74
C LEU A 180 -0.19 0.70 -11.54
N THR A 181 -0.22 -0.38 -10.78
CA THR A 181 0.67 -0.59 -9.62
C THR A 181 2.13 -0.74 -10.06
N SER A 182 2.36 -1.45 -11.16
CA SER A 182 3.69 -1.58 -11.79
C SER A 182 4.19 -0.24 -12.32
N GLU A 183 3.31 0.52 -12.99
CA GLU A 183 3.60 1.87 -13.48
C GLU A 183 3.98 2.79 -12.31
N LEU A 184 3.21 2.83 -11.22
CA LEU A 184 3.54 3.61 -10.02
C LEU A 184 4.93 3.25 -9.47
N THR A 185 5.24 1.95 -9.41
CA THR A 185 6.57 1.48 -8.95
C THR A 185 7.69 1.98 -9.86
N SER A 186 7.49 1.94 -11.17
CA SER A 186 8.45 2.44 -12.17
C SER A 186 8.61 3.95 -12.08
N ARG A 187 7.51 4.69 -11.94
CA ARG A 187 7.54 6.16 -11.78
C ARG A 187 8.24 6.59 -10.48
N LYS A 188 8.04 5.89 -9.38
CA LYS A 188 8.76 6.16 -8.12
C LYS A 188 10.28 5.96 -8.26
N LYS A 189 10.72 4.94 -9.00
CA LYS A 189 12.14 4.74 -9.31
C LYS A 189 12.69 5.86 -10.19
N GLN A 190 11.95 6.27 -11.23
CA GLN A 190 12.33 7.40 -12.08
C GLN A 190 12.42 8.69 -11.28
N TYR A 191 11.42 8.96 -10.43
CA TYR A 191 11.40 10.12 -9.54
C TYR A 191 12.65 10.16 -8.65
N SER A 192 12.96 9.07 -7.95
CA SER A 192 14.17 9.00 -7.11
C SER A 192 15.44 9.29 -7.92
N TYR A 193 15.61 8.66 -9.08
CA TYR A 193 16.77 8.85 -9.93
C TYR A 193 16.92 10.31 -10.41
N TYR A 194 15.84 10.91 -10.95
CA TYR A 194 15.90 12.29 -11.44
C TYR A 194 16.02 13.31 -10.31
N ARG A 195 15.36 13.11 -9.19
CA ARG A 195 15.51 13.95 -8.00
C ARG A 195 16.97 14.01 -7.56
N ASP A 196 17.59 12.85 -7.37
CA ASP A 196 18.97 12.74 -6.92
C ASP A 196 19.92 13.40 -7.93
N LYS A 197 19.71 13.17 -9.21
CA LYS A 197 20.50 13.78 -10.29
C LYS A 197 20.33 15.32 -10.39
N LEU A 198 19.09 15.81 -10.32
CA LEU A 198 18.80 17.25 -10.43
C LEU A 198 19.24 18.04 -9.20
N LEU A 199 19.42 17.39 -8.05
CA LEU A 199 19.80 18.02 -6.78
C LEU A 199 21.26 17.76 -6.39
N SER A 200 22.03 16.94 -7.11
CA SER A 200 23.43 16.63 -6.77
C SER A 200 24.38 17.78 -7.08
N PHE A 201 24.16 18.53 -8.16
CA PHE A 201 25.05 19.61 -8.63
C PHE A 201 26.55 19.23 -8.71
N GLU A 202 26.83 17.90 -8.83
CA GLU A 202 28.18 17.37 -8.90
C GLU A 202 28.83 17.54 -10.29
N ASP A 203 28.00 17.64 -11.35
CA ASP A 203 28.48 17.87 -12.70
C ASP A 203 28.86 19.34 -12.90
N GLU A 204 30.09 19.61 -13.39
CA GLU A 204 30.64 20.95 -13.69
C GLU A 204 29.85 21.78 -14.73
N VAL A 205 28.72 21.22 -15.22
CA VAL A 205 27.89 21.84 -16.27
C VAL A 205 27.19 23.11 -15.80
N TYR A 206 26.94 23.23 -14.49
CA TYR A 206 26.32 24.42 -13.89
C TYR A 206 27.27 25.05 -12.88
N GLN A 207 27.71 26.30 -13.14
CA GLN A 207 28.34 27.10 -12.12
C GLN A 207 27.29 27.44 -11.04
N VAL A 208 27.36 26.77 -9.89
CA VAL A 208 26.40 26.94 -8.78
C VAL A 208 27.14 27.61 -7.65
N GLU A 209 26.62 28.75 -7.18
CA GLU A 209 27.01 29.34 -5.93
C GLU A 209 26.46 28.55 -4.74
N TRP A 210 27.28 28.29 -3.74
CA TRP A 210 26.84 27.63 -2.52
C TRP A 210 26.62 28.67 -1.44
N LYS A 211 25.38 28.82 -0.97
CA LYS A 211 24.98 29.76 0.09
C LYS A 211 24.60 29.00 1.34
N LYS A 212 24.80 29.63 2.48
CA LYS A 212 24.24 29.12 3.73
C LYS A 212 22.73 29.35 3.73
N LEU A 213 22.00 28.53 4.47
CA LEU A 213 20.56 28.64 4.53
C LEU A 213 20.09 30.00 5.10
N ASP A 214 20.82 30.58 6.07
CA ASP A 214 20.54 31.91 6.63
C ASP A 214 20.81 33.07 5.68
N GLU A 215 21.53 32.84 4.57
CA GLU A 215 21.74 33.85 3.52
C GLU A 215 20.57 33.92 2.54
N ILE A 216 19.70 32.89 2.51
CA ILE A 216 18.59 32.73 1.53
C ILE A 216 17.23 32.61 2.17
N ALA A 217 17.14 32.49 3.49
CA ALA A 217 15.90 32.38 4.23
C ALA A 217 15.96 33.10 5.57
N GLU A 218 14.87 33.77 5.94
CA GLU A 218 14.70 34.35 7.27
C GLU A 218 14.23 33.25 8.25
N ASN A 219 15.00 33.01 9.33
CA ASN A 219 14.61 32.11 10.39
C ASN A 219 13.71 32.84 11.40
N LEU A 220 12.48 32.32 11.58
CA LEU A 220 11.45 32.89 12.44
C LEU A 220 11.26 32.13 13.77
N ASP A 221 12.20 31.30 14.18
CA ASP A 221 12.12 30.46 15.38
C ASP A 221 11.83 31.26 16.66
N SER A 222 12.24 32.51 16.74
CA SER A 222 11.97 33.39 17.87
C SER A 222 10.49 33.74 18.06
N LYS A 223 9.67 33.52 17.02
CA LYS A 223 8.21 33.74 17.05
C LYS A 223 7.41 32.49 17.44
N ARG A 224 8.05 31.33 17.53
CA ARG A 224 7.40 30.10 17.91
C ARG A 224 6.95 30.12 19.38
N GLN A 225 5.78 29.50 19.66
CA GLN A 225 5.26 29.41 21.02
C GLN A 225 4.76 27.97 21.29
N PRO A 226 5.48 27.20 22.09
CA PRO A 226 5.02 25.88 22.50
C PRO A 226 3.87 26.02 23.51
N VAL A 227 2.76 25.30 23.23
CA VAL A 227 1.62 25.23 24.15
C VAL A 227 1.43 23.77 24.54
N ALA A 228 1.44 23.49 25.85
CA ALA A 228 1.19 22.16 26.39
C ALA A 228 -0.22 21.69 25.99
N LYS A 229 -0.42 20.37 25.80
CA LYS A 229 -1.69 19.82 25.32
C LYS A 229 -2.91 20.27 26.13
N GLY A 230 -2.78 20.34 27.46
CA GLY A 230 -3.86 20.80 28.35
C GLY A 230 -4.13 22.31 28.34
N GLY A 231 -3.26 23.10 27.70
CA GLY A 231 -3.43 24.57 27.56
C GLY A 231 -3.87 25.00 26.16
N ARG A 232 -4.15 24.06 25.27
CA ARG A 232 -4.63 24.36 23.90
C ARG A 232 -6.14 24.46 23.90
N SER A 233 -6.67 25.59 23.43
CA SER A 233 -8.08 25.73 23.12
C SER A 233 -8.34 25.14 21.73
N SER A 234 -9.34 24.27 21.60
CA SER A 234 -9.69 23.63 20.34
C SER A 234 -10.24 24.65 19.34
N GLY A 235 -9.80 24.57 18.09
CA GLY A 235 -10.18 25.50 17.03
C GLY A 235 -9.97 24.98 15.63
N VAL A 236 -9.73 25.89 14.67
CA VAL A 236 -9.64 25.57 13.24
C VAL A 236 -8.24 25.74 12.67
N TYR A 237 -7.33 26.38 13.39
CA TYR A 237 -5.97 26.64 12.91
C TYR A 237 -5.05 25.46 13.21
N PRO A 238 -4.31 24.97 12.22
CA PRO A 238 -3.41 23.84 12.44
C PRO A 238 -2.25 24.20 13.36
N TYR A 239 -2.00 23.35 14.34
CA TYR A 239 -0.87 23.41 15.27
C TYR A 239 0.19 22.39 14.85
N TYR A 240 1.36 22.89 14.40
CA TYR A 240 2.42 22.07 13.83
C TYR A 240 3.49 21.70 14.85
N GLY A 241 3.96 20.46 14.72
CA GLY A 241 5.17 19.92 15.36
C GLY A 241 6.21 19.49 14.33
N ALA A 242 7.20 18.68 14.77
CA ALA A 242 8.32 18.23 13.95
C ALA A 242 7.91 17.47 12.67
N SER A 243 6.79 16.76 12.66
CA SER A 243 6.39 15.85 11.57
C SER A 243 5.03 16.20 10.97
N GLY A 244 4.54 17.43 11.15
CA GLY A 244 3.25 17.88 10.62
C GLY A 244 2.28 18.35 11.69
N ILE A 245 0.99 18.33 11.37
CA ILE A 245 -0.09 18.77 12.27
C ILE A 245 -0.24 17.80 13.43
N VAL A 246 -0.19 18.33 14.64
CA VAL A 246 -0.37 17.55 15.89
C VAL A 246 -1.66 17.90 16.63
N ASP A 247 -2.29 19.05 16.29
CA ASP A 247 -3.53 19.52 16.90
C ASP A 247 -4.17 20.63 16.05
N TYR A 248 -5.38 21.09 16.45
CA TYR A 248 -6.02 22.28 15.92
C TYR A 248 -6.37 23.23 17.07
N VAL A 249 -6.02 24.51 16.93
CA VAL A 249 -6.17 25.56 17.96
C VAL A 249 -7.05 26.72 17.49
N ASP A 250 -7.52 27.54 18.44
CA ASP A 250 -8.44 28.64 18.20
C ASP A 250 -7.76 29.96 17.76
N ASP A 251 -6.41 30.02 17.81
CA ASP A 251 -5.64 31.19 17.42
C ASP A 251 -4.41 30.77 16.59
N PHE A 252 -3.73 31.75 15.98
CA PHE A 252 -2.55 31.55 15.12
C PHE A 252 -1.45 32.56 15.44
N ILE A 253 -0.21 32.20 15.18
CA ILE A 253 0.98 33.07 15.34
C ILE A 253 1.71 33.33 14.03
N PHE A 254 1.41 32.58 12.97
CA PHE A 254 1.94 32.78 11.63
C PHE A 254 0.78 32.92 10.63
N ASP A 255 0.94 33.81 9.64
CA ASP A 255 0.04 33.96 8.50
C ASP A 255 0.87 34.20 7.24
N GLY A 256 0.85 33.26 6.31
CA GLY A 256 1.64 33.31 5.07
C GLY A 256 2.20 31.95 4.66
N ASP A 257 3.24 32.00 3.81
CA ASP A 257 3.90 30.81 3.27
C ASP A 257 5.25 30.59 3.96
N PHE A 258 5.45 29.41 4.56
CA PHE A 258 6.66 29.08 5.30
C PHE A 258 7.10 27.65 4.98
N LEU A 259 8.40 27.41 5.12
CA LEU A 259 8.97 26.07 5.15
C LEU A 259 9.22 25.69 6.61
N LEU A 260 8.58 24.60 7.05
CA LEU A 260 8.91 24.00 8.33
C LEU A 260 10.00 22.94 8.13
N VAL A 261 10.96 22.90 9.07
CA VAL A 261 12.01 21.86 9.10
C VAL A 261 12.04 21.24 10.49
N SER A 262 11.99 19.92 10.57
CA SER A 262 12.04 19.19 11.85
C SER A 262 13.26 19.59 12.67
N GLU A 263 13.07 20.02 13.93
CA GLU A 263 14.16 20.37 14.84
C GLU A 263 14.68 19.16 15.61
N ASP A 264 13.80 18.21 15.95
CA ASP A 264 14.16 17.04 16.75
C ASP A 264 13.36 15.78 16.36
N GLY A 265 13.78 14.65 16.91
CA GLY A 265 13.11 13.37 16.75
C GLY A 265 13.84 12.37 15.86
N ALA A 266 13.47 11.10 16.04
CA ALA A 266 14.11 9.99 15.34
C ALA A 266 14.00 10.10 13.80
N ASN A 267 12.97 10.79 13.27
CA ASN A 267 12.78 10.95 11.85
C ASN A 267 13.89 11.75 11.15
N LEU A 268 14.62 12.60 11.87
CA LEU A 268 15.80 13.29 11.32
C LEU A 268 16.85 12.31 10.77
N VAL A 269 16.95 11.12 11.37
CA VAL A 269 17.91 10.07 10.97
C VAL A 269 17.21 8.99 10.13
N VAL A 270 16.02 8.53 10.55
CA VAL A 270 15.32 7.40 9.94
C VAL A 270 14.69 7.75 8.59
N ARG A 271 14.31 9.01 8.37
CA ARG A 271 13.77 9.53 7.09
C ARG A 271 12.56 8.78 6.55
N LYS A 272 11.66 8.33 7.43
CA LYS A 272 10.40 7.68 7.01
C LYS A 272 9.39 8.64 6.40
N THR A 273 9.42 9.89 6.87
CA THR A 273 8.59 10.99 6.38
C THR A 273 9.47 12.19 6.03
N PRO A 274 9.01 13.12 5.19
CA PRO A 274 9.73 14.36 4.92
C PRO A 274 10.10 15.09 6.22
N ILE A 275 11.31 15.65 6.28
CA ILE A 275 11.78 16.48 7.41
C ILE A 275 11.55 17.96 7.17
N ALA A 276 11.34 18.36 5.93
CA ALA A 276 10.98 19.70 5.52
C ALA A 276 9.67 19.66 4.75
N PHE A 277 8.73 20.55 5.06
CA PHE A 277 7.43 20.64 4.41
C PHE A 277 6.88 22.07 4.41
N SER A 278 6.27 22.46 3.30
CA SER A 278 5.66 23.77 3.13
C SER A 278 4.32 23.87 3.84
N ILE A 279 4.07 25.01 4.48
CA ILE A 279 2.78 25.37 5.06
C ILE A 279 2.31 26.71 4.51
N THR A 280 0.99 26.95 4.52
CA THR A 280 0.38 28.20 4.04
C THR A 280 -0.76 28.63 4.94
N GLY A 281 -1.01 29.95 4.99
CA GLY A 281 -2.09 30.56 5.73
C GLY A 281 -1.84 30.66 7.23
N LYS A 282 -2.96 30.70 7.98
CA LYS A 282 -2.95 30.89 9.44
C LYS A 282 -2.62 29.61 10.19
N THR A 283 -1.50 29.61 10.92
CA THR A 283 -0.96 28.42 11.57
C THR A 283 -0.31 28.75 12.91
N TRP A 284 -0.17 27.74 13.77
CA TRP A 284 0.62 27.79 14.99
C TRP A 284 1.75 26.77 14.90
N VAL A 285 2.96 27.14 15.29
CA VAL A 285 4.12 26.24 15.24
C VAL A 285 4.79 26.18 16.61
N ASN A 286 5.05 24.96 17.08
CA ASN A 286 5.75 24.71 18.34
C ASN A 286 7.28 24.72 18.15
N ASN A 287 8.02 24.44 19.22
CA ASN A 287 9.49 24.44 19.23
C ASN A 287 10.13 23.15 18.67
N HIS A 288 9.35 22.22 18.10
CA HIS A 288 9.87 21.00 17.48
C HIS A 288 10.07 21.13 15.96
N ALA A 289 9.69 22.26 15.37
CA ALA A 289 9.91 22.57 13.96
C ALA A 289 10.46 23.99 13.81
N HIS A 290 11.54 24.16 13.02
CA HIS A 290 12.02 25.45 12.57
C HIS A 290 11.05 26.07 11.58
N VAL A 291 10.97 27.41 11.56
CA VAL A 291 10.13 28.18 10.65
C VAL A 291 11.01 29.06 9.78
N LEU A 292 11.01 28.80 8.48
CA LEU A 292 11.79 29.53 7.49
C LEU A 292 10.87 30.27 6.53
N LYS A 293 11.17 31.53 6.26
CA LYS A 293 10.51 32.37 5.27
C LYS A 293 11.45 32.67 4.12
N PHE A 294 10.97 32.58 2.90
CA PHE A 294 11.71 32.86 1.67
C PHE A 294 11.11 34.03 0.92
N ASP A 295 11.93 34.71 0.10
CA ASP A 295 11.50 35.84 -0.72
C ASP A 295 10.49 35.43 -1.81
N ASN A 296 10.55 34.17 -2.25
CA ASN A 296 9.62 33.64 -3.24
C ASN A 296 9.40 32.12 -3.07
N MET A 297 8.28 31.64 -3.61
CA MET A 297 7.84 30.25 -3.52
C MET A 297 8.76 29.27 -4.25
N ILE A 298 9.46 29.67 -5.31
CA ILE A 298 10.37 28.80 -6.06
C ILE A 298 11.58 28.45 -5.20
N ASN A 299 12.19 29.44 -4.54
CA ASN A 299 13.30 29.22 -3.62
C ASN A 299 12.86 28.29 -2.47
N GLN A 300 11.68 28.55 -1.89
CA GLN A 300 11.13 27.72 -0.81
C GLN A 300 10.97 26.26 -1.25
N LYS A 301 10.33 26.00 -2.39
CA LYS A 301 10.13 24.66 -2.92
C LYS A 301 11.44 23.96 -3.29
N PHE A 302 12.37 24.68 -3.91
CA PHE A 302 13.69 24.16 -4.25
C PHE A 302 14.45 23.71 -2.99
N VAL A 303 14.49 24.56 -1.95
CA VAL A 303 15.12 24.22 -0.68
C VAL A 303 14.40 23.09 0.03
N ASN A 304 13.07 23.02 -0.05
CA ASN A 304 12.29 21.91 0.48
C ASN A 304 12.73 20.57 -0.14
N TYR A 305 12.80 20.49 -1.47
CA TYR A 305 13.27 19.29 -2.16
C TYR A 305 14.72 18.96 -1.79
N TYR A 306 15.59 19.97 -1.74
CA TYR A 306 16.99 19.78 -1.42
C TYR A 306 17.21 19.22 -0.01
N LEU A 307 16.60 19.83 1.03
CA LEU A 307 16.70 19.37 2.41
C LEU A 307 16.15 17.96 2.62
N ASN A 308 15.10 17.59 1.90
CA ASN A 308 14.55 16.24 1.94
C ASN A 308 15.43 15.21 1.22
N ASN A 309 16.36 15.64 0.39
CA ASN A 309 17.23 14.75 -0.39
C ASN A 309 18.61 14.52 0.21
N ILE A 310 19.22 15.55 0.81
CA ILE A 310 20.60 15.48 1.32
C ILE A 310 20.72 14.70 2.63
N ASP A 311 21.92 14.17 2.90
CA ASP A 311 22.27 13.65 4.22
C ASP A 311 22.50 14.79 5.22
N LEU A 312 21.69 14.85 6.26
CA LEU A 312 21.81 15.83 7.34
C LEU A 312 22.60 15.33 8.55
N SER A 313 23.11 14.10 8.54
CA SER A 313 23.86 13.52 9.66
C SER A 313 24.99 14.41 10.16
N PRO A 314 25.74 15.15 9.28
CA PRO A 314 26.78 16.07 9.73
C PRO A 314 26.28 17.27 10.54
N TYR A 315 24.99 17.60 10.43
CA TYR A 315 24.38 18.77 11.10
C TYR A 315 23.53 18.35 12.32
N ILE A 316 23.32 17.04 12.54
CA ILE A 316 22.51 16.51 13.62
C ILE A 316 23.40 16.21 14.83
N SER A 317 22.98 16.68 16.00
CA SER A 317 23.59 16.39 17.29
C SER A 317 22.70 15.47 18.14
N GLY A 318 23.28 14.79 19.15
CA GLY A 318 22.56 13.97 20.10
C GLY A 318 22.25 12.55 19.60
N ALA A 319 22.99 11.55 20.10
CA ALA A 319 22.83 10.15 19.68
C ALA A 319 21.50 9.54 20.12
N ALA A 320 21.04 9.84 21.34
CA ALA A 320 19.78 9.28 21.88
C ALA A 320 18.54 10.08 21.46
N GLN A 321 18.69 11.39 21.28
CA GLN A 321 17.65 12.29 20.78
C GLN A 321 18.25 13.14 19.67
N PRO A 322 18.14 12.73 18.40
CA PRO A 322 18.65 13.48 17.27
C PRO A 322 18.05 14.88 17.24
N LYS A 323 18.91 15.90 17.11
CA LYS A 323 18.51 17.30 17.07
C LYS A 323 19.28 18.08 16.02
N LEU A 324 18.56 18.78 15.17
CA LEU A 324 19.04 19.78 14.24
C LEU A 324 18.76 21.16 14.87
N ASN A 325 19.72 21.72 15.57
CA ASN A 325 19.53 23.04 16.19
C ASN A 325 19.59 24.16 15.14
N GLN A 326 19.12 25.36 15.50
CA GLN A 326 19.06 26.54 14.63
C GLN A 326 20.42 26.90 14.00
N GLN A 327 21.50 26.85 14.78
CA GLN A 327 22.84 27.17 14.28
C GLN A 327 23.30 26.17 13.22
N ASN A 328 23.08 24.88 13.44
CA ASN A 328 23.43 23.86 12.49
C ASN A 328 22.55 23.95 11.23
N LEU A 329 21.23 24.17 11.38
CA LEU A 329 20.32 24.40 10.28
C LEU A 329 20.78 25.58 9.41
N ASN A 330 21.07 26.73 10.02
CA ASN A 330 21.50 27.95 9.33
C ASN A 330 22.81 27.76 8.55
N ASN A 331 23.70 26.89 9.01
CA ASN A 331 24.98 26.59 8.34
C ASN A 331 24.90 25.54 7.23
N ILE A 332 23.72 24.95 6.97
CA ILE A 332 23.56 24.02 5.84
C ILE A 332 23.87 24.77 4.54
N LYS A 333 24.77 24.20 3.75
CA LYS A 333 25.10 24.76 2.44
C LYS A 333 24.06 24.28 1.39
N ILE A 334 23.46 25.23 0.72
CA ILE A 334 22.45 25.02 -0.32
C ILE A 334 23.05 25.42 -1.67
N PRO A 335 23.01 24.60 -2.70
CA PRO A 335 23.36 25.01 -4.06
C PRO A 335 22.31 26.02 -4.52
N TYR A 336 22.76 27.16 -5.03
CA TYR A 336 21.88 28.28 -5.36
C TYR A 336 22.03 28.69 -6.84
N PRO A 337 21.50 27.86 -7.78
CA PRO A 337 21.48 28.20 -9.20
C PRO A 337 20.52 29.36 -9.47
N SER A 338 20.53 29.88 -10.70
CA SER A 338 19.61 30.94 -11.10
C SER A 338 18.14 30.53 -10.89
N ILE A 339 17.26 31.50 -10.69
CA ILE A 339 15.84 31.26 -10.41
C ILE A 339 15.16 30.48 -11.53
N GLU A 340 15.61 30.65 -12.79
CA GLU A 340 15.11 29.92 -13.95
C GLU A 340 15.45 28.42 -13.85
N ILE A 341 16.66 28.08 -13.39
CA ILE A 341 17.10 26.71 -13.19
C ILE A 341 16.33 26.10 -12.00
N GLN A 342 16.22 26.81 -10.87
CA GLN A 342 15.43 26.37 -9.73
C GLN A 342 13.98 26.09 -10.15
N SER A 343 13.36 26.99 -10.93
CA SER A 343 11.99 26.85 -11.41
C SER A 343 11.80 25.59 -12.28
N ARG A 344 12.76 25.30 -13.16
CA ARG A 344 12.71 24.07 -13.99
C ARG A 344 12.84 22.81 -13.15
N ILE A 345 13.76 22.80 -12.19
CA ILE A 345 13.93 21.67 -11.26
C ILE A 345 12.65 21.45 -10.47
N VAL A 346 12.11 22.50 -9.86
CA VAL A 346 10.87 22.45 -9.07
C VAL A 346 9.72 21.92 -9.93
N GLN A 347 9.55 22.44 -11.16
CA GLN A 347 8.49 21.97 -12.05
C GLN A 347 8.58 20.48 -12.36
N VAL A 348 9.79 19.97 -12.63
CA VAL A 348 9.98 18.54 -12.89
C VAL A 348 9.65 17.71 -11.65
N LEU A 349 10.13 18.13 -10.47
CA LEU A 349 9.91 17.41 -9.23
C LEU A 349 8.44 17.48 -8.77
N ASP A 350 7.77 18.64 -8.90
CA ASP A 350 6.33 18.79 -8.62
C ASP A 350 5.49 17.85 -9.52
N ASN A 351 5.83 17.73 -10.81
CA ASN A 351 5.13 16.82 -11.72
C ASN A 351 5.28 15.35 -11.30
N PHE A 352 6.50 14.93 -10.94
CA PHE A 352 6.72 13.57 -10.44
C PHE A 352 6.02 13.33 -9.12
N ASP A 353 6.06 14.29 -8.20
CA ASP A 353 5.41 14.19 -6.89
C ASP A 353 3.89 14.03 -7.06
N THR A 354 3.28 14.85 -7.92
CA THR A 354 1.86 14.76 -8.26
C THR A 354 1.51 13.36 -8.81
N VAL A 355 2.26 12.86 -9.78
CA VAL A 355 1.97 11.54 -10.38
C VAL A 355 2.16 10.40 -9.37
N CYS A 356 3.21 10.46 -8.54
CA CYS A 356 3.61 9.35 -7.68
C CYS A 356 2.94 9.33 -6.30
N ASN A 357 2.57 10.50 -5.76
CA ASN A 357 2.22 10.64 -4.35
C ASN A 357 0.89 11.35 -4.10
N ASP A 358 0.35 12.10 -5.08
CA ASP A 358 -0.92 12.79 -4.88
C ASP A 358 -2.08 11.80 -4.76
N LEU A 359 -2.77 11.86 -3.61
CA LEU A 359 -3.90 10.98 -3.29
C LEU A 359 -5.24 11.44 -3.89
N ASN A 360 -5.26 12.58 -4.59
CA ASN A 360 -6.48 13.12 -5.20
C ASN A 360 -6.50 12.96 -6.72
N ILE A 361 -5.34 13.09 -7.38
CA ILE A 361 -5.24 13.08 -8.85
C ILE A 361 -4.10 12.20 -9.40
N GLY A 362 -3.20 11.71 -8.54
CA GLY A 362 -2.04 10.87 -8.95
C GLY A 362 -2.41 9.40 -9.22
N LEU A 363 -1.40 8.64 -9.61
CA LEU A 363 -1.55 7.17 -9.79
C LEU A 363 -2.09 6.45 -8.55
N PRO A 364 -1.73 6.84 -7.29
CA PRO A 364 -2.33 6.22 -6.12
C PRO A 364 -3.85 6.35 -6.08
N LYS A 365 -4.40 7.51 -6.50
CA LYS A 365 -5.86 7.72 -6.57
C LYS A 365 -6.50 6.88 -7.66
N GLU A 366 -5.88 6.82 -8.83
CA GLU A 366 -6.40 5.99 -9.93
C GLU A 366 -6.43 4.51 -9.53
N ILE A 367 -5.37 4.00 -8.87
CA ILE A 367 -5.33 2.63 -8.35
C ILE A 367 -6.46 2.38 -7.35
N GLU A 368 -6.67 3.28 -6.39
CA GLU A 368 -7.77 3.20 -5.41
C GLU A 368 -9.14 3.11 -6.11
N LEU A 369 -9.38 4.01 -7.07
CA LEU A 369 -10.65 4.04 -7.80
C LEU A 369 -10.89 2.75 -8.61
N ARG A 370 -9.85 2.22 -9.26
CA ARG A 370 -9.94 0.97 -10.02
C ARG A 370 -10.11 -0.24 -9.11
N GLN A 371 -9.47 -0.24 -7.95
CA GLN A 371 -9.66 -1.28 -6.95
C GLN A 371 -11.09 -1.29 -6.42
N ASN A 372 -11.65 -0.13 -6.07
CA ASN A 372 -13.04 0.00 -5.63
C ASN A 372 -14.02 -0.42 -6.73
N GLN A 373 -13.73 -0.06 -7.99
CA GLN A 373 -14.52 -0.48 -9.15
C GLN A 373 -14.49 -1.99 -9.34
N TYR A 374 -13.31 -2.61 -9.23
CA TYR A 374 -13.15 -4.07 -9.28
C TYR A 374 -13.99 -4.76 -8.19
N GLU A 375 -13.88 -4.32 -6.94
CA GLU A 375 -14.62 -4.91 -5.82
C GLU A 375 -16.14 -4.81 -6.02
N TYR A 376 -16.62 -3.64 -6.45
CA TYR A 376 -18.05 -3.46 -6.78
C TYR A 376 -18.52 -4.40 -7.88
N PHE A 377 -17.79 -4.49 -9.00
CA PHE A 377 -18.19 -5.35 -10.11
C PHE A 377 -18.01 -6.83 -9.78
N ARG A 378 -16.96 -7.22 -9.05
CA ARG A 378 -16.81 -8.59 -8.55
C ARG A 378 -18.05 -9.02 -7.77
N ASP A 379 -18.44 -8.25 -6.77
CA ASP A 379 -19.58 -8.59 -5.94
C ASP A 379 -20.89 -8.58 -6.74
N LYS A 380 -21.05 -7.63 -7.67
CA LYS A 380 -22.21 -7.57 -8.55
C LYS A 380 -22.32 -8.74 -9.53
N LEU A 381 -21.22 -9.18 -10.14
CA LEU A 381 -21.16 -10.32 -11.06
C LEU A 381 -21.37 -11.66 -10.33
N LEU A 382 -21.00 -11.73 -9.03
CA LEU A 382 -21.12 -12.92 -8.20
C LEU A 382 -22.39 -12.93 -7.34
N THR A 383 -23.29 -11.95 -7.53
CA THR A 383 -24.59 -11.91 -6.88
C THR A 383 -25.58 -12.75 -7.68
N PHE A 384 -25.89 -13.94 -7.18
CA PHE A 384 -26.94 -14.80 -7.70
C PHE A 384 -28.06 -14.91 -6.67
N VAL A 385 -29.31 -14.95 -7.15
CA VAL A 385 -30.48 -15.14 -6.28
C VAL A 385 -30.70 -16.63 -6.12
N ALA A 386 -30.78 -17.11 -4.88
CA ALA A 386 -31.22 -18.49 -4.64
C ALA A 386 -32.67 -18.65 -5.07
N GLU A 387 -33.02 -19.78 -5.70
CA GLU A 387 -34.42 -20.08 -6.05
C GLU A 387 -35.29 -20.01 -4.78
N GLY A 388 -36.19 -19.00 -4.74
CA GLY A 388 -37.17 -18.80 -3.65
C GLY A 388 -36.86 -17.69 -2.64
N GLU A 389 -35.72 -17.04 -2.70
CA GLU A 389 -35.40 -15.86 -1.85
C GLU A 389 -35.41 -14.56 -2.69
N TYR A 390 -36.54 -13.89 -2.73
CA TYR A 390 -36.59 -12.47 -3.10
C TYR A 390 -36.08 -11.64 -1.91
N THR A 391 -34.82 -11.22 -1.95
CA THR A 391 -34.34 -10.25 -0.98
C THR A 391 -34.67 -8.84 -1.46
N GLU A 392 -35.52 -8.13 -0.72
CA GLU A 392 -35.90 -6.71 -0.90
C GLU A 392 -34.74 -5.72 -0.74
N SER A 393 -33.49 -6.14 -0.68
CA SER A 393 -32.30 -5.31 -0.47
C SER A 393 -31.56 -4.94 -1.76
N ARG A 394 -32.29 -4.73 -2.87
CA ARG A 394 -31.70 -4.26 -4.15
C ARG A 394 -31.85 -2.78 -4.44
N VAL A 395 -32.33 -2.01 -3.48
CA VAL A 395 -32.45 -0.52 -3.64
C VAL A 395 -31.90 0.14 -2.40
N GLU A 396 -30.61 0.50 -2.44
CA GLU A 396 -30.08 1.76 -1.87
C GLU A 396 -28.63 1.92 -2.36
#